data_5965c2c9bb2484cc8cfe25f32fcbdcbc
#
_entry.id   5965c2c9bb2484cc8cfe25f32fcbdcbc
#
_cell.length_a   1.000
_cell.length_b   1.000
_cell.length_c   1.000
_cell.angle_alpha   90.00
_cell.angle_beta   90.00
_cell.angle_gamma   90.00
#
_symmetry.space_group_name_H-M   'P 1'
#
loop_
_entity.id
_entity.type
_entity.pdbx_description
1 polymer ?
#
loop_
_entity_poly.entity_id
_entity_poly.type
_entity_poly.pdbx_seq_one_letter_code
_entity_poly.pdbx_strand_id
1 'polypeptide(L)'
;YTTLFRSEFGNWMSMNKEAIYDTRPWKVFGEGPIANADIKINAQGFNEGAYTKATASEIRFTQTKKYLYATVLAWPEEKQVVIQSLATGSELYPDKITKIELLGYGKVSFTRTAQGVVIDMPDVQLNKIAPVFKIKK
;
A
#
# COMPACT_ATOMS: atom_id res chain seq x y z
N TYR A 1 0.59 -13.57 -23.93
CA TYR A 1 -0.21 -12.81 -22.96
C TYR A 1 -0.07 -13.35 -21.55
N THR A 2 -0.35 -14.64 -21.36
CA THR A 2 -0.24 -15.29 -20.05
C THR A 2 1.21 -15.31 -19.53
N THR A 3 2.15 -15.53 -20.41
CA THR A 3 3.59 -15.54 -20.09
C THR A 3 4.05 -14.16 -19.62
N LEU A 4 3.61 -13.10 -20.34
CA LEU A 4 3.95 -11.72 -19.96
C LEU A 4 3.38 -11.37 -18.58
N PHE A 5 2.15 -11.73 -18.30
CA PHE A 5 1.51 -11.50 -17.00
C PHE A 5 2.25 -12.22 -15.88
N ARG A 6 2.61 -13.48 -16.07
CA ARG A 6 3.38 -14.26 -15.10
C ARG A 6 4.74 -13.64 -14.83
N SER A 7 5.40 -13.14 -15.89
CA SER A 7 6.70 -12.50 -15.78
C SER A 7 6.63 -11.22 -14.96
N GLU A 8 5.62 -10.37 -15.21
CA GLU A 8 5.40 -9.14 -14.46
C GLU A 8 5.08 -9.43 -13.00
N PHE A 9 4.21 -10.40 -12.73
CA PHE A 9 3.86 -10.80 -11.37
C PHE A 9 5.06 -11.41 -10.65
N GLY A 10 5.84 -12.25 -11.33
CA GLY A 10 7.06 -12.83 -10.77
C GLY A 10 8.08 -11.76 -10.39
N ASN A 11 8.26 -10.76 -11.23
CA ASN A 11 9.14 -9.63 -10.92
C ASN A 11 8.64 -8.84 -9.72
N TRP A 12 7.33 -8.60 -9.65
CA TRP A 12 6.73 -7.92 -8.50
C TRP A 12 6.97 -8.70 -7.20
N MET A 13 6.74 -10.02 -7.23
CA MET A 13 6.95 -10.87 -6.06
C MET A 13 8.41 -10.91 -5.63
N SER A 14 9.35 -10.98 -6.57
CA SER A 14 10.78 -10.96 -6.26
C SER A 14 11.17 -9.69 -5.50
N MET A 15 10.58 -8.57 -5.87
CA MET A 15 10.86 -7.27 -5.27
C MET A 15 10.14 -7.08 -3.93
N ASN A 16 8.90 -7.56 -3.83
CA ASN A 16 7.99 -7.19 -2.75
C ASN A 16 7.57 -8.36 -1.85
N LYS A 17 8.15 -9.53 -2.01
CA LYS A 17 7.74 -10.74 -1.28
C LYS A 17 7.78 -10.58 0.24
N GLU A 18 8.69 -9.75 0.76
CA GLU A 18 8.80 -9.54 2.20
C GLU A 18 7.55 -8.88 2.80
N ALA A 19 6.76 -8.17 1.99
CA ALA A 19 5.50 -7.56 2.42
C ALA A 19 4.35 -8.57 2.50
N ILE A 20 4.55 -9.77 1.97
CA ILE A 20 3.53 -10.82 1.89
C ILE A 20 3.88 -12.00 2.80
N TYR A 21 5.09 -12.58 2.65
CA TYR A 21 5.50 -13.76 3.39
C TYR A 21 5.87 -13.42 4.84
N ASP A 22 5.45 -14.28 5.76
CA ASP A 22 5.73 -14.16 7.20
C ASP A 22 5.22 -12.87 7.82
N THR A 23 4.23 -12.23 7.18
CA THR A 23 3.56 -11.06 7.72
C THR A 23 2.25 -11.44 8.42
N ARG A 24 1.73 -10.49 9.18
CA ARG A 24 0.46 -10.62 9.89
C ARG A 24 -0.43 -9.42 9.54
N PRO A 25 -1.74 -9.56 9.72
CA PRO A 25 -2.62 -8.40 9.57
C PRO A 25 -2.23 -7.28 10.56
N TRP A 26 -2.36 -6.05 10.10
CA TRP A 26 -2.21 -4.89 10.97
C TRP A 26 -3.56 -4.57 11.64
N LYS A 27 -3.60 -3.52 12.48
CA LYS A 27 -4.81 -3.08 13.19
C LYS A 27 -5.99 -2.84 12.25
N VAL A 28 -5.71 -2.32 11.05
CA VAL A 28 -6.69 -2.22 9.96
C VAL A 28 -6.08 -2.89 8.72
N PHE A 29 -6.93 -3.49 7.87
CA PHE A 29 -6.43 -4.19 6.69
C PHE A 29 -6.02 -3.22 5.58
N GLY A 30 -6.59 -2.03 5.56
CA GLY A 30 -6.30 -1.05 4.52
C GLY A 30 -7.06 0.24 4.70
N GLU A 31 -6.87 1.13 3.76
CA GLU A 31 -7.58 2.40 3.65
C GLU A 31 -7.86 2.74 2.20
N GLY A 32 -8.79 3.65 1.97
CA GLY A 32 -9.16 4.12 0.64
C GLY A 32 -10.64 3.97 0.39
N PRO A 33 -11.16 4.54 -0.73
CA PRO A 33 -12.58 4.50 -1.04
C PRO A 33 -13.16 3.08 -1.12
N ILE A 34 -12.42 2.14 -1.70
CA ILE A 34 -12.89 0.74 -1.81
C ILE A 34 -12.84 0.05 -0.45
N ALA A 35 -11.76 0.24 0.31
CA ALA A 35 -11.60 -0.35 1.64
C ALA A 35 -12.66 0.14 2.61
N ASN A 36 -13.05 1.40 2.48
CA ASN A 36 -14.03 2.04 3.36
C ASN A 36 -15.47 1.88 2.85
N ALA A 37 -15.65 1.38 1.63
CA ALA A 37 -16.98 1.18 1.06
C ALA A 37 -17.69 0.03 1.75
N ASP A 38 -18.95 0.23 2.08
CA ASP A 38 -19.82 -0.82 2.60
C ASP A 38 -20.30 -1.66 1.41
N ILE A 39 -19.46 -2.58 0.96
CA ILE A 39 -19.75 -3.43 -0.17
C ILE A 39 -20.74 -4.50 0.28
N LYS A 40 -21.99 -4.34 -0.12
CA LYS A 40 -23.01 -5.35 0.11
C LYS A 40 -22.79 -6.48 -0.88
N ILE A 41 -22.38 -7.62 -0.34
CA ILE A 41 -22.33 -8.86 -1.11
C ILE A 41 -23.78 -9.33 -1.24
N ASN A 42 -24.28 -9.45 -2.47
CA ASN A 42 -25.64 -9.98 -2.71
C ASN A 42 -25.67 -11.49 -2.46
N ALA A 43 -26.86 -12.09 -2.58
CA ALA A 43 -27.05 -13.52 -2.33
C ALA A 43 -26.22 -14.44 -3.25
N GLN A 44 -25.69 -13.90 -4.32
CA GLN A 44 -24.81 -14.61 -5.26
C GLN A 44 -23.33 -14.38 -4.97
N GLY A 45 -23.03 -13.61 -3.94
CA GLY A 45 -21.67 -13.42 -3.44
C GLY A 45 -20.84 -12.37 -4.16
N PHE A 46 -21.25 -11.88 -5.31
CA PHE A 46 -20.46 -10.90 -6.06
C PHE A 46 -21.35 -9.93 -6.83
N ASN A 47 -21.07 -8.65 -6.68
CA ASN A 47 -21.78 -7.61 -7.41
C ASN A 47 -20.82 -6.91 -8.36
N GLU A 48 -20.76 -7.36 -9.60
CA GLU A 48 -19.87 -6.82 -10.63
C GLU A 48 -20.14 -5.35 -10.94
N GLY A 49 -21.37 -4.89 -10.79
CA GLY A 49 -21.73 -3.50 -11.02
C GLY A 49 -21.14 -2.53 -10.02
N ALA A 50 -20.68 -3.03 -8.86
CA ALA A 50 -20.05 -2.21 -7.83
C ALA A 50 -18.52 -2.19 -7.93
N TYR A 51 -17.94 -2.90 -8.89
CA TYR A 51 -16.47 -2.94 -9.03
C TYR A 51 -15.93 -1.60 -9.50
N THR A 52 -15.02 -1.04 -8.69
CA THR A 52 -14.32 0.19 -9.01
C THR A 52 -12.83 -0.11 -9.11
N LYS A 53 -12.18 0.39 -10.17
CA LYS A 53 -10.74 0.22 -10.34
C LYS A 53 -10.01 0.90 -9.18
N ALA A 54 -9.05 0.19 -8.58
CA ALA A 54 -8.23 0.73 -7.50
C ALA A 54 -7.38 1.90 -7.98
N THR A 55 -7.26 2.90 -7.12
CA THR A 55 -6.39 4.06 -7.33
C THR A 55 -5.26 4.04 -6.31
N ALA A 56 -4.35 5.02 -6.40
CA ALA A 56 -3.26 5.16 -5.45
C ALA A 56 -3.74 5.54 -4.04
N SER A 57 -5.03 5.81 -3.85
CA SER A 57 -5.63 6.01 -2.52
C SER A 57 -5.96 4.69 -1.83
N GLU A 58 -5.98 3.59 -2.57
CA GLU A 58 -6.23 2.26 -2.02
C GLU A 58 -4.93 1.65 -1.52
N ILE A 59 -4.84 1.43 -0.22
CA ILE A 59 -3.64 0.92 0.43
C ILE A 59 -4.03 -0.29 1.28
N ARG A 60 -3.20 -1.32 1.25
CA ARG A 60 -3.37 -2.51 2.08
C ARG A 60 -2.16 -2.68 2.99
N PHE A 61 -2.42 -3.03 4.24
CA PHE A 61 -1.39 -3.11 5.27
C PHE A 61 -1.12 -4.55 5.69
N THR A 62 0.16 -4.85 5.88
CA THR A 62 0.63 -6.05 6.55
C THR A 62 1.75 -5.64 7.51
N GLN A 63 2.11 -6.50 8.45
CA GLN A 63 3.15 -6.15 9.42
C GLN A 63 4.01 -7.34 9.83
N THR A 64 5.22 -7.01 10.27
CA THR A 64 6.06 -7.88 11.09
C THR A 64 6.30 -7.19 12.42
N LYS A 65 7.12 -7.78 13.29
CA LYS A 65 7.48 -7.13 14.56
C LYS A 65 8.19 -5.80 14.36
N LYS A 66 8.99 -5.68 13.30
CA LYS A 66 9.87 -4.54 13.06
C LYS A 66 9.34 -3.56 12.02
N TYR A 67 8.45 -3.99 11.16
CA TYR A 67 8.05 -3.21 9.99
C TYR A 67 6.56 -3.23 9.76
N LEU A 68 6.05 -2.12 9.27
CA LEU A 68 4.72 -2.02 8.70
C LEU A 68 4.89 -1.88 7.19
N TYR A 69 4.15 -2.67 6.43
CA TYR A 69 4.17 -2.60 4.97
C TYR A 69 2.87 -2.01 4.47
N ALA A 70 2.99 -1.06 3.56
CA ALA A 70 1.86 -0.42 2.90
C ALA A 70 1.95 -0.69 1.40
N THR A 71 1.07 -1.54 0.90
CA THR A 71 0.96 -1.84 -0.53
C THR A 71 -0.07 -0.91 -1.14
N VAL A 72 0.36 -0.04 -2.02
CA VAL A 72 -0.50 0.89 -2.75
C VAL A 72 -0.98 0.19 -4.00
N LEU A 73 -2.30 0.08 -4.21
CA LEU A 73 -2.87 -0.78 -5.25
C LEU A 73 -2.75 -0.24 -6.67
N ALA A 74 -2.16 0.94 -6.84
CA ALA A 74 -1.86 1.50 -8.16
C ALA A 74 -0.67 2.44 -8.05
N TRP A 75 0.09 2.61 -9.12
CA TRP A 75 1.12 3.65 -9.16
C TRP A 75 0.43 5.01 -9.19
N PRO A 76 0.87 5.95 -8.34
CA PRO A 76 0.26 7.28 -8.31
C PRO A 76 0.54 8.03 -9.61
N GLU A 77 -0.47 8.72 -10.12
CA GLU A 77 -0.31 9.63 -11.24
C GLU A 77 0.45 10.89 -10.81
N GLU A 78 0.23 11.30 -9.57
CA GLU A 78 0.98 12.39 -8.93
C GLU A 78 2.24 11.83 -8.29
N LYS A 79 3.19 12.70 -8.00
CA LYS A 79 4.48 12.30 -7.40
C LYS A 79 4.40 12.13 -5.90
N GLN A 80 3.22 11.88 -5.35
CA GLN A 80 3.02 11.73 -3.91
C GLN A 80 2.03 10.63 -3.59
N VAL A 81 2.26 9.97 -2.46
CA VAL A 81 1.32 9.02 -1.86
C VAL A 81 1.01 9.50 -0.45
N VAL A 82 -0.28 9.54 -0.09
CA VAL A 82 -0.71 9.92 1.26
C VAL A 82 -1.27 8.70 1.97
N ILE A 83 -0.70 8.35 3.12
CA ILE A 83 -1.19 7.26 3.96
C ILE A 83 -1.89 7.88 5.18
N GLN A 84 -3.21 7.94 5.14
CA GLN A 84 -4.02 8.63 6.15
C GLN A 84 -3.94 7.96 7.52
N SER A 85 -3.88 6.65 7.57
CA SER A 85 -3.82 5.88 8.81
C SER A 85 -2.57 6.16 9.65
N LEU A 86 -1.56 6.76 9.04
CA LEU A 86 -0.30 7.11 9.71
C LEU A 86 -0.20 8.59 10.05
N ALA A 87 -1.30 9.32 10.05
CA ALA A 87 -1.33 10.76 10.38
C ALA A 87 -0.76 11.02 11.77
N THR A 88 -0.27 12.24 11.97
CA THR A 88 0.14 12.70 13.29
C THR A 88 -1.06 12.64 14.24
N GLY A 89 -0.87 12.01 15.40
CA GLY A 89 -1.95 11.83 16.37
C GLY A 89 -2.88 10.67 16.10
N SER A 90 -2.61 9.87 15.08
CA SER A 90 -3.40 8.68 14.79
C SER A 90 -3.21 7.63 15.90
N GLU A 91 -4.32 7.13 16.43
CA GLU A 91 -4.29 6.06 17.43
C GLU A 91 -3.79 4.74 16.83
N LEU A 92 -3.89 4.58 15.53
CA LEU A 92 -3.42 3.37 14.83
C LEU A 92 -1.91 3.26 14.84
N TYR A 93 -1.21 4.39 14.80
CA TYR A 93 0.24 4.43 14.82
C TYR A 93 0.73 5.60 15.65
N PRO A 94 0.76 5.47 16.98
CA PRO A 94 1.18 6.56 17.87
C PRO A 94 2.68 6.81 17.85
N ASP A 95 3.48 5.85 17.39
CA ASP A 95 4.93 5.95 17.44
C ASP A 95 5.48 6.87 16.35
N LYS A 96 6.71 7.33 16.56
CA LYS A 96 7.41 8.16 15.58
C LYS A 96 7.89 7.31 14.42
N ILE A 97 7.74 7.85 13.20
CA ILE A 97 8.25 7.21 11.98
C ILE A 97 9.63 7.79 11.68
N THR A 98 10.65 6.92 11.63
CA THR A 98 12.03 7.35 11.41
C THR A 98 12.50 7.08 9.98
N LYS A 99 11.94 6.08 9.30
CA LYS A 99 12.41 5.67 7.99
C LYS A 99 11.30 5.01 7.19
N ILE A 100 11.20 5.39 5.91
CA ILE A 100 10.32 4.74 4.94
C ILE A 100 11.18 4.39 3.72
N GLU A 101 11.02 3.15 3.24
CA GLU A 101 11.67 2.67 2.02
C GLU A 101 10.61 2.25 1.00
N LEU A 102 10.89 2.54 -0.27
CA LEU A 102 10.17 1.94 -1.39
C LEU A 102 10.90 0.66 -1.75
N LEU A 103 10.23 -0.49 -1.64
CA LEU A 103 10.86 -1.78 -1.93
C LEU A 103 11.33 -1.83 -3.38
N GLY A 104 12.57 -2.27 -3.59
CA GLY A 104 13.21 -2.29 -4.90
C GLY A 104 13.94 -1.00 -5.27
N TYR A 105 13.76 0.08 -4.50
CA TYR A 105 14.39 1.37 -4.75
C TYR A 105 15.30 1.79 -3.60
N GLY A 106 14.75 1.86 -2.39
CA GLY A 106 15.46 2.31 -1.20
C GLY A 106 14.71 3.41 -0.47
N LYS A 107 15.44 4.18 0.33
CA LYS A 107 14.91 5.21 1.19
C LYS A 107 14.21 6.32 0.40
N VAL A 108 13.03 6.74 0.85
CA VAL A 108 12.26 7.84 0.25
C VAL A 108 12.02 8.94 1.28
N SER A 109 11.81 10.16 0.78
CA SER A 109 11.47 11.31 1.62
C SER A 109 9.99 11.30 1.95
N PHE A 110 9.66 11.70 3.17
CA PHE A 110 8.27 11.79 3.62
C PHE A 110 8.10 12.93 4.61
N THR A 111 6.86 13.38 4.73
CA THR A 111 6.44 14.36 5.75
C THR A 111 5.20 13.82 6.44
N ARG A 112 5.21 13.79 7.77
CA ARG A 112 4.06 13.33 8.55
C ARG A 112 3.23 14.55 8.97
N THR A 113 1.97 14.55 8.57
CA THR A 113 1.03 15.64 8.84
C THR A 113 -0.22 15.13 9.57
N ALA A 114 -1.09 16.07 9.96
CA ALA A 114 -2.38 15.71 10.57
C ALA A 114 -3.33 14.98 9.58
N GLN A 115 -3.08 15.09 8.28
CA GLN A 115 -3.85 14.41 7.25
C GLN A 115 -3.29 13.04 6.89
N GLY A 116 -2.03 12.77 7.19
CA GLY A 116 -1.39 11.51 6.89
C GLY A 116 0.11 11.65 6.72
N VAL A 117 0.75 10.55 6.35
CA VAL A 117 2.14 10.57 5.90
C VAL A 117 2.14 10.83 4.40
N VAL A 118 2.79 11.89 3.98
CA VAL A 118 2.96 12.26 2.57
C VAL A 118 4.33 11.77 2.13
N ILE A 119 4.36 10.80 1.22
CA ILE A 119 5.59 10.22 0.69
C ILE A 119 5.87 10.82 -0.68
N ASP A 120 7.07 11.34 -0.86
CA ASP A 120 7.52 11.83 -2.16
C ASP A 120 7.99 10.65 -3.01
N MET A 121 7.30 10.42 -4.12
CA MET A 121 7.65 9.33 -5.03
C MET A 121 8.86 9.71 -5.86
N PRO A 122 9.87 8.82 -5.94
CA PRO A 122 10.96 9.04 -6.88
C PRO A 122 10.45 8.94 -8.32
N ASP A 123 11.20 9.53 -9.24
CA ASP A 123 10.82 9.53 -10.66
C ASP A 123 11.18 8.21 -11.34
N VAL A 124 10.67 7.11 -10.78
CA VAL A 124 10.86 5.74 -11.28
C VAL A 124 9.57 4.96 -11.13
N GLN A 125 9.36 4.03 -12.03
CA GLN A 125 8.29 3.04 -11.93
C GLN A 125 8.94 1.66 -12.03
N LEU A 126 9.06 0.98 -10.89
CA LEU A 126 9.80 -0.27 -10.76
C LEU A 126 9.07 -1.47 -11.32
N ASN A 127 7.75 -1.38 -11.42
CA ASN A 127 6.89 -2.45 -11.94
C ASN A 127 5.58 -1.83 -12.44
N LYS A 128 4.73 -2.64 -13.05
CA LYS A 128 3.45 -2.18 -13.58
C LYS A 128 2.27 -2.50 -12.65
N ILE A 129 2.54 -3.05 -11.47
CA ILE A 129 1.51 -3.55 -10.57
C ILE A 129 1.23 -2.56 -9.43
N ALA A 130 2.16 -2.42 -8.49
CA ALA A 130 1.94 -1.63 -7.29
C ALA A 130 3.25 -1.31 -6.58
N PRO A 131 3.40 -0.10 -6.01
CA PRO A 131 4.51 0.18 -5.12
C PRO A 131 4.20 -0.32 -3.71
N VAL A 132 5.24 -0.76 -2.99
CA VAL A 132 5.13 -1.19 -1.60
C VAL A 132 6.11 -0.40 -0.75
N PHE A 133 5.61 0.20 0.31
CA PHE A 133 6.42 0.96 1.25
C PHE A 133 6.66 0.15 2.51
N LYS A 134 7.90 0.18 2.97
CA LYS A 134 8.36 -0.47 4.19
C LYS A 134 8.64 0.60 5.23
N ILE A 135 7.87 0.59 6.30
CA ILE A 135 7.92 1.60 7.35
C ILE A 135 8.53 0.97 8.59
N LYS A 136 9.63 1.53 9.06
CA LYS A 136 10.30 1.02 10.26
C LYS A 136 9.55 1.49 11.51
N LYS A 137 9.18 0.51 12.32
CA LYS A 137 8.57 0.74 13.64
C LYS A 137 9.57 1.24 14.67
#